data_ad2aa3f9b48cfdb974d5f06d7d0f0c02
#
_entry.id   ad2aa3f9b48cfdb974d5f06d7d0f0c02
#
_cell.length_a   1.000
_cell.length_b   1.000
_cell.length_c   1.000
_cell.angle_alpha   90.00
_cell.angle_beta   90.00
_cell.angle_gamma   90.00
#
_symmetry.space_group_name_H-M   'P 1'
#
loop_
_entity.id
_entity.type
_entity.pdbx_description
1 polymer ?
#
loop_
_entity_poly.entity_id
_entity_poly.type
_entity_poly.pdbx_seq_one_letter_code
_entity_poly.pdbx_strand_id
1 'polypeptide(L)'
;MTTQLTNDAHRHIGVMPAYPFYGGAPVNPDMSARATLAELIADLDREGTERALVLPNYGVPDAKVSFGFNQLVLEAAAKDDRISCGLWVSPRPQDAEMTAKALELAGEPGVKALKTSFLLGGSVEDPECQAQLDNMFAVAREHDLVVHFHTSPGAASDIDKVGQLVDKYGDDAKIHLVHFGGGISGHIKLISSRFFDWIEAGKQVYTDTSWAVGFAPRWLASEIERRGIGHDRVLFASDEPWGDYAGEAARLAAATGDGELGRLMFADNFTTLYGK
;
A
#
# COMPACT_ATOMS: atom_id res chain seq x y z
N MET A 1 -2.69 -26.19 -14.83
CA MET A 1 -2.88 -24.82 -14.34
C MET A 1 -1.60 -24.08 -14.62
N THR A 2 -1.59 -23.13 -15.53
CA THR A 2 -0.47 -22.22 -15.70
C THR A 2 -0.38 -21.44 -14.39
N THR A 3 0.76 -21.51 -13.69
CA THR A 3 1.05 -20.65 -12.54
C THR A 3 0.95 -19.21 -13.03
N GLN A 4 -0.08 -18.50 -12.60
CA GLN A 4 -0.21 -17.08 -12.91
C GLN A 4 0.91 -16.36 -12.18
N LEU A 5 1.69 -15.57 -12.91
CA LEU A 5 2.72 -14.71 -12.34
C LEU A 5 2.04 -13.77 -11.35
N THR A 6 2.61 -13.61 -10.16
CA THR A 6 2.01 -12.80 -9.10
C THR A 6 3.04 -11.83 -8.53
N ASN A 7 2.70 -10.55 -8.56
CA ASN A 7 3.45 -9.48 -7.93
C ASN A 7 2.60 -8.90 -6.79
N ASP A 8 3.18 -8.73 -5.62
CA ASP A 8 2.49 -8.29 -4.40
C ASP A 8 2.82 -6.82 -4.08
N ALA A 9 1.85 -5.94 -4.24
CA ALA A 9 2.04 -4.49 -4.11
C ALA A 9 1.99 -3.97 -2.66
N HIS A 10 1.76 -4.85 -1.68
CA HIS A 10 1.64 -4.45 -0.28
C HIS A 10 1.96 -5.61 0.65
N ARG A 11 3.16 -5.61 1.20
CA ARG A 11 3.64 -6.62 2.12
C ARG A 11 4.46 -5.98 3.24
N HIS A 12 4.41 -6.52 4.44
CA HIS A 12 5.07 -5.93 5.60
C HIS A 12 6.19 -6.80 6.16
N ILE A 13 7.18 -6.12 6.77
CA ILE A 13 8.28 -6.73 7.51
C ILE A 13 8.52 -5.95 8.81
N GLY A 14 9.07 -6.62 9.81
CA GLY A 14 9.31 -6.08 11.14
C GLY A 14 8.32 -6.61 12.17
N VAL A 15 8.75 -6.66 13.42
CA VAL A 15 7.95 -7.22 14.52
C VAL A 15 6.65 -6.45 14.68
N MET A 16 5.55 -7.18 14.75
CA MET A 16 4.25 -6.59 15.03
C MET A 16 4.15 -6.21 16.50
N PRO A 17 3.81 -4.96 16.82
CA PRO A 17 3.64 -4.55 18.20
C PRO A 17 2.41 -5.22 18.82
N ALA A 18 2.47 -5.46 20.13
CA ALA A 18 1.29 -5.86 20.87
C ALA A 18 0.23 -4.74 20.85
N TYR A 19 -1.00 -5.08 20.53
CA TYR A 19 -2.10 -4.13 20.59
C TYR A 19 -2.55 -3.92 22.02
N PRO A 20 -2.55 -2.68 22.55
CA PRO A 20 -2.97 -2.41 23.93
C PRO A 20 -4.41 -2.82 24.22
N PHE A 21 -5.28 -2.80 23.21
CA PHE A 21 -6.69 -3.21 23.32
C PHE A 21 -6.88 -4.68 23.67
N TYR A 22 -5.87 -5.50 23.43
CA TYR A 22 -5.90 -6.93 23.69
C TYR A 22 -5.04 -7.33 24.91
N GLY A 23 -4.87 -6.41 25.86
CA GLY A 23 -4.13 -6.67 27.08
C GLY A 23 -2.61 -6.81 26.89
N GLY A 24 -2.06 -6.20 25.84
CA GLY A 24 -0.64 -6.28 25.53
C GLY A 24 -0.18 -7.61 24.94
N ALA A 25 -1.10 -8.54 24.66
CA ALA A 25 -0.76 -9.77 23.95
C ALA A 25 -0.57 -9.49 22.44
N PRO A 26 0.33 -10.20 21.76
CA PRO A 26 0.40 -10.15 20.28
C PRO A 26 -0.97 -10.49 19.69
N VAL A 27 -1.34 -9.79 18.62
CA VAL A 27 -2.60 -10.06 17.90
C VAL A 27 -2.62 -11.50 17.39
N ASN A 28 -1.47 -11.97 16.90
CA ASN A 28 -1.26 -13.34 16.51
C ASN A 28 0.23 -13.70 16.72
N PRO A 29 0.60 -14.65 17.57
CA PRO A 29 1.99 -15.07 17.76
C PRO A 29 2.67 -15.52 16.46
N ASP A 30 1.94 -16.19 15.57
CA ASP A 30 2.47 -16.69 14.31
C ASP A 30 2.82 -15.54 13.34
N MET A 31 2.06 -14.44 13.39
CA MET A 31 2.35 -13.25 12.59
C MET A 31 3.67 -12.58 13.01
N SER A 32 3.99 -12.57 14.30
CA SER A 32 5.28 -12.02 14.77
C SER A 32 6.47 -12.83 14.27
N ALA A 33 6.33 -14.14 14.10
CA ALA A 33 7.36 -15.01 13.52
C ALA A 33 7.57 -14.71 12.01
N ARG A 34 6.50 -14.39 11.30
CA ARG A 34 6.52 -14.07 9.86
C ARG A 34 7.11 -12.71 9.51
N ALA A 35 7.45 -11.91 10.50
CA ALA A 35 7.92 -10.55 10.32
C ALA A 35 9.44 -10.43 10.10
N THR A 36 10.16 -11.54 9.96
CA THR A 36 11.61 -11.55 9.69
C THR A 36 11.90 -11.58 8.19
N LEU A 37 13.08 -11.12 7.80
CA LEU A 37 13.53 -11.19 6.41
C LEU A 37 13.60 -12.66 5.89
N ALA A 38 14.04 -13.58 6.72
CA ALA A 38 14.13 -15.00 6.33
C ALA A 38 12.74 -15.59 6.04
N GLU A 39 11.77 -15.30 6.88
CA GLU A 39 10.38 -15.75 6.68
C GLU A 39 9.74 -15.07 5.47
N LEU A 40 9.97 -13.77 5.27
CA LEU A 40 9.51 -13.06 4.08
C LEU A 40 9.99 -13.74 2.80
N ILE A 41 11.29 -14.04 2.69
CA ILE A 41 11.86 -14.72 1.51
C ILE A 41 11.25 -16.12 1.34
N ALA A 42 11.12 -16.89 2.43
CA ALA A 42 10.49 -18.21 2.39
C ALA A 42 9.02 -18.16 1.95
N ASP A 43 8.28 -17.11 2.35
CA ASP A 43 6.91 -16.89 1.93
C ASP A 43 6.83 -16.57 0.43
N LEU A 44 7.68 -15.66 -0.08
CA LEU A 44 7.75 -15.35 -1.51
C LEU A 44 8.05 -16.62 -2.36
N ASP A 45 8.96 -17.48 -1.87
CA ASP A 45 9.31 -18.76 -2.53
C ASP A 45 8.11 -19.71 -2.54
N ARG A 46 7.42 -19.87 -1.41
CA ARG A 46 6.28 -20.78 -1.27
C ARG A 46 5.09 -20.35 -2.12
N GLU A 47 4.87 -19.06 -2.23
CA GLU A 47 3.75 -18.48 -2.97
C GLU A 47 4.03 -18.33 -4.46
N GLY A 48 5.30 -18.41 -4.86
CA GLY A 48 5.73 -18.15 -6.24
C GLY A 48 5.60 -16.66 -6.60
N THR A 49 5.75 -15.76 -5.61
CA THR A 49 5.73 -14.32 -5.83
C THR A 49 7.00 -13.89 -6.56
N GLU A 50 6.84 -13.24 -7.71
CA GLU A 50 7.97 -12.81 -8.54
C GLU A 50 8.54 -11.47 -8.11
N ARG A 51 7.68 -10.57 -7.60
CA ARG A 51 8.05 -9.25 -7.10
C ARG A 51 7.16 -8.85 -5.94
N ALA A 52 7.73 -8.14 -4.99
CA ALA A 52 6.98 -7.60 -3.86
C ALA A 52 7.42 -6.18 -3.52
N LEU A 53 6.45 -5.33 -3.19
CA LEU A 53 6.72 -4.08 -2.48
C LEU A 53 6.65 -4.37 -0.98
N VAL A 54 7.79 -4.27 -0.31
CA VAL A 54 7.92 -4.55 1.12
C VAL A 54 7.98 -3.26 1.91
N LEU A 55 7.17 -3.16 2.92
CA LEU A 55 6.93 -1.97 3.73
C LEU A 55 7.23 -2.24 5.20
N PRO A 56 7.66 -1.26 5.98
CA PRO A 56 7.76 -1.39 7.42
C PRO A 56 6.39 -1.71 8.04
N ASN A 57 6.36 -2.66 8.98
CA ASN A 57 5.22 -2.73 9.89
C ASN A 57 5.11 -1.42 10.66
N TYR A 58 3.88 -0.96 10.90
CA TYR A 58 3.69 0.23 11.70
C TYR A 58 3.49 -0.14 13.17
N GLY A 59 4.25 0.54 14.05
CA GLY A 59 4.11 0.40 15.48
C GLY A 59 2.96 1.23 16.01
N VAL A 60 1.90 0.59 16.49
CA VAL A 60 0.82 1.26 17.20
C VAL A 60 1.06 1.09 18.70
N PRO A 61 1.06 2.15 19.49
CA PRO A 61 0.83 3.56 19.17
C PRO A 61 2.09 4.38 18.83
N ASP A 62 3.26 3.78 18.77
CA ASP A 62 4.54 4.52 18.61
C ASP A 62 5.09 4.40 17.18
N ALA A 63 5.06 5.51 16.44
CA ALA A 63 5.62 5.60 15.09
C ALA A 63 7.14 5.33 15.03
N LYS A 64 7.89 5.49 16.13
CA LYS A 64 9.33 5.21 16.16
C LYS A 64 9.68 3.79 15.78
N VAL A 65 8.79 2.85 16.09
CA VAL A 65 8.95 1.43 15.71
C VAL A 65 8.98 1.28 14.20
N SER A 66 8.04 1.91 13.49
CA SER A 66 7.99 1.87 12.02
C SER A 66 9.21 2.54 11.38
N PHE A 67 9.66 3.68 11.91
CA PHE A 67 10.89 4.33 11.43
C PHE A 67 12.12 3.44 11.62
N GLY A 68 12.19 2.69 12.72
CA GLY A 68 13.26 1.71 12.97
C GLY A 68 13.31 0.60 11.92
N PHE A 69 12.19 0.27 11.27
CA PHE A 69 12.13 -0.76 10.23
C PHE A 69 12.48 -0.25 8.83
N ASN A 70 12.70 1.05 8.61
CA ASN A 70 13.19 1.55 7.32
C ASN A 70 14.53 0.91 6.94
N GLN A 71 15.43 0.70 7.89
CA GLN A 71 16.68 -0.01 7.64
C GLN A 71 16.42 -1.48 7.23
N LEU A 72 15.45 -2.14 7.85
CA LEU A 72 15.13 -3.53 7.56
C LEU A 72 14.57 -3.73 6.15
N VAL A 73 13.73 -2.80 5.65
CA VAL A 73 13.23 -2.90 4.26
C VAL A 73 14.32 -2.62 3.24
N LEU A 74 15.26 -1.73 3.53
CA LEU A 74 16.45 -1.52 2.67
C LEU A 74 17.34 -2.76 2.63
N GLU A 75 17.57 -3.41 3.77
CA GLU A 75 18.29 -4.69 3.85
C GLU A 75 17.57 -5.79 3.06
N ALA A 76 16.24 -5.83 3.10
CA ALA A 76 15.43 -6.77 2.34
C ALA A 76 15.60 -6.56 0.83
N ALA A 77 15.50 -5.31 0.35
CA ALA A 77 15.69 -4.99 -1.06
C ALA A 77 17.12 -5.25 -1.55
N ALA A 78 18.12 -5.05 -0.70
CA ALA A 78 19.52 -5.38 -1.02
C ALA A 78 19.80 -6.89 -1.04
N LYS A 79 18.98 -7.71 -0.38
CA LYS A 79 19.16 -9.14 -0.20
C LYS A 79 18.51 -9.98 -1.28
N ASP A 80 17.41 -9.54 -1.85
CA ASP A 80 16.62 -10.29 -2.83
C ASP A 80 16.10 -9.34 -3.93
N ASP A 81 16.49 -9.57 -5.17
CA ASP A 81 16.18 -8.74 -6.34
C ASP A 81 14.67 -8.70 -6.66
N ARG A 82 13.87 -9.57 -6.08
CA ARG A 82 12.40 -9.54 -6.19
C ARG A 82 11.79 -8.43 -5.36
N ILE A 83 12.52 -7.92 -4.35
CA ILE A 83 12.01 -6.99 -3.37
C ILE A 83 12.32 -5.54 -3.78
N SER A 84 11.27 -4.77 -3.94
CA SER A 84 11.30 -3.32 -3.86
C SER A 84 10.84 -2.90 -2.47
N CYS A 85 11.24 -1.73 -1.98
CA CYS A 85 10.83 -1.30 -0.65
C CYS A 85 10.19 0.08 -0.65
N GLY A 86 9.33 0.31 0.36
CA GLY A 86 8.83 1.63 0.70
C GLY A 86 9.30 2.05 2.08
N LEU A 87 9.60 3.33 2.24
CA LEU A 87 10.03 3.91 3.50
C LEU A 87 8.83 4.40 4.30
N TRP A 88 8.78 4.10 5.60
CA TRP A 88 7.81 4.72 6.47
C TRP A 88 8.13 6.19 6.69
N VAL A 89 7.14 7.04 6.45
CA VAL A 89 7.15 8.47 6.72
C VAL A 89 5.85 8.88 7.40
N SER A 90 5.88 9.89 8.24
CA SER A 90 4.71 10.31 9.02
C SER A 90 4.33 11.75 8.69
N PRO A 91 3.03 12.04 8.49
CA PRO A 91 2.58 13.41 8.27
C PRO A 91 2.49 14.21 9.58
N ARG A 92 2.67 13.59 10.74
CA ARG A 92 2.50 14.25 12.04
C ARG A 92 3.68 15.19 12.37
N PRO A 93 3.43 16.41 12.88
CA PRO A 93 4.48 17.37 13.22
C PRO A 93 5.50 16.86 14.23
N GLN A 94 5.04 16.07 15.23
CA GLN A 94 5.93 15.50 16.25
C GLN A 94 6.91 14.46 15.70
N ASP A 95 6.69 13.94 14.51
CA ASP A 95 7.55 12.97 13.83
C ASP A 95 8.46 13.63 12.77
N ALA A 96 8.42 14.96 12.63
CA ALA A 96 9.07 15.70 11.54
C ALA A 96 10.56 15.39 11.40
N GLU A 97 11.30 15.29 12.50
CA GLU A 97 12.74 14.97 12.48
C GLU A 97 12.99 13.54 11.94
N MET A 98 12.18 12.56 12.37
CA MET A 98 12.30 11.19 11.91
C MET A 98 11.89 11.05 10.45
N THR A 99 10.84 11.76 10.04
CA THR A 99 10.39 11.84 8.65
C THR A 99 11.47 12.46 7.76
N ALA A 100 12.10 13.55 8.16
CA ALA A 100 13.19 14.16 7.40
C ALA A 100 14.35 13.17 7.18
N LYS A 101 14.77 12.46 8.21
CA LYS A 101 15.81 11.42 8.10
C LYS A 101 15.39 10.25 7.20
N ALA A 102 14.13 9.84 7.23
CA ALA A 102 13.62 8.80 6.33
C ALA A 102 13.60 9.28 4.87
N LEU A 103 13.24 10.54 4.62
CA LEU A 103 13.22 11.12 3.28
C LEU A 103 14.63 11.26 2.67
N GLU A 104 15.69 11.40 3.48
CA GLU A 104 17.09 11.36 2.99
C GLU A 104 17.44 10.03 2.32
N LEU A 105 16.72 8.95 2.64
CA LEU A 105 16.90 7.62 2.06
C LEU A 105 16.11 7.40 0.76
N ALA A 106 15.35 8.39 0.30
CA ALA A 106 14.44 8.26 -0.86
C ALA A 106 15.16 7.87 -2.16
N GLY A 107 16.44 8.24 -2.31
CA GLY A 107 17.27 7.91 -3.48
C GLY A 107 18.01 6.58 -3.37
N GLU A 108 17.86 5.82 -2.29
CA GLU A 108 18.56 4.54 -2.10
C GLU A 108 18.06 3.48 -3.09
N PRO A 109 18.95 2.58 -3.57
CA PRO A 109 18.56 1.51 -4.47
C PRO A 109 17.43 0.64 -3.88
N GLY A 110 16.43 0.34 -4.70
CA GLY A 110 15.27 -0.48 -4.31
C GLY A 110 14.13 0.31 -3.67
N VAL A 111 14.32 1.56 -3.28
CA VAL A 111 13.22 2.42 -2.78
C VAL A 111 12.30 2.80 -3.94
N LYS A 112 11.01 2.47 -3.81
CA LYS A 112 9.98 2.73 -4.82
C LYS A 112 8.75 3.45 -4.26
N ALA A 113 8.63 3.53 -2.93
CA ALA A 113 7.47 4.14 -2.31
C ALA A 113 7.81 4.88 -1.01
N LEU A 114 6.94 5.82 -0.64
CA LEU A 114 6.83 6.40 0.70
C LEU A 114 5.53 5.87 1.33
N LYS A 115 5.63 5.04 2.35
CA LYS A 115 4.47 4.51 3.10
C LYS A 115 4.06 5.47 4.19
N THR A 116 2.78 5.80 4.23
CA THR A 116 2.25 6.70 5.26
C THR A 116 0.82 6.39 5.66
N SER A 117 0.36 6.95 6.78
CA SER A 117 -0.97 6.73 7.33
C SER A 117 -1.35 7.81 8.34
N PHE A 118 -2.65 8.05 8.49
CA PHE A 118 -3.20 8.80 9.63
C PHE A 118 -3.67 7.91 10.79
N LEU A 119 -3.43 6.59 10.75
CA LEU A 119 -3.82 5.69 11.85
C LEU A 119 -3.16 6.04 13.18
N LEU A 120 -1.95 6.62 13.14
CA LEU A 120 -1.23 7.06 14.32
C LEU A 120 -1.56 8.50 14.73
N GLY A 121 -2.51 9.13 14.07
CA GLY A 121 -2.96 10.51 14.30
C GLY A 121 -2.58 11.45 13.16
N GLY A 122 -3.01 12.70 13.28
CA GLY A 122 -2.96 13.70 12.23
C GLY A 122 -4.18 13.65 11.32
N SER A 123 -4.28 14.60 10.42
CA SER A 123 -5.35 14.71 9.43
C SER A 123 -4.90 15.52 8.23
N VAL A 124 -5.49 15.25 7.08
CA VAL A 124 -5.35 16.11 5.89
C VAL A 124 -5.86 17.54 6.11
N GLU A 125 -6.74 17.75 7.08
CA GLU A 125 -7.30 19.05 7.43
C GLU A 125 -6.43 19.84 8.43
N ASP A 126 -5.38 19.20 8.99
CA ASP A 126 -4.47 19.84 9.93
C ASP A 126 -3.36 20.58 9.17
N PRO A 127 -3.25 21.93 9.32
CA PRO A 127 -2.22 22.71 8.61
C PRO A 127 -0.78 22.27 8.90
N GLU A 128 -0.50 21.77 10.11
CA GLU A 128 0.85 21.28 10.46
C GLU A 128 1.15 19.96 9.77
N CYS A 129 0.16 19.08 9.61
CA CYS A 129 0.28 17.87 8.80
C CYS A 129 0.44 18.20 7.32
N GLN A 130 -0.22 19.25 6.82
CA GLN A 130 -0.11 19.69 5.44
C GLN A 130 1.33 20.04 5.05
N ALA A 131 2.08 20.72 5.92
CA ALA A 131 3.48 21.05 5.64
C ALA A 131 4.35 19.80 5.49
N GLN A 132 4.12 18.75 6.31
CA GLN A 132 4.80 17.48 6.19
C GLN A 132 4.40 16.74 4.90
N LEU A 133 3.12 16.75 4.54
CA LEU A 133 2.61 16.17 3.31
C LEU A 133 3.21 16.86 2.08
N ASP A 134 3.25 18.20 2.05
CA ASP A 134 3.85 18.96 0.94
C ASP A 134 5.32 18.55 0.71
N ASN A 135 6.09 18.38 1.78
CA ASN A 135 7.49 17.91 1.71
C ASN A 135 7.58 16.45 1.22
N MET A 136 6.75 15.54 1.75
CA MET A 136 6.71 14.14 1.31
C MET A 136 6.41 14.04 -0.19
N PHE A 137 5.40 14.77 -0.68
CA PHE A 137 5.03 14.76 -2.08
C PHE A 137 6.09 15.42 -2.96
N ALA A 138 6.82 16.42 -2.46
CA ALA A 138 7.96 17.01 -3.17
C ALA A 138 9.08 15.99 -3.38
N VAL A 139 9.48 15.27 -2.33
CA VAL A 139 10.49 14.21 -2.41
C VAL A 139 10.02 13.04 -3.27
N ALA A 140 8.73 12.65 -3.17
CA ALA A 140 8.18 11.59 -4.01
C ALA A 140 8.27 11.94 -5.51
N ARG A 141 8.01 13.20 -5.89
CA ARG A 141 8.18 13.67 -7.28
C ARG A 141 9.64 13.68 -7.72
N GLU A 142 10.53 14.18 -6.86
CA GLU A 142 11.97 14.29 -7.15
C GLU A 142 12.60 12.91 -7.47
N HIS A 143 12.18 11.87 -6.73
CA HIS A 143 12.71 10.50 -6.86
C HIS A 143 11.79 9.55 -7.63
N ASP A 144 10.70 10.04 -8.25
CA ASP A 144 9.69 9.26 -8.97
C ASP A 144 9.06 8.13 -8.13
N LEU A 145 8.85 8.38 -6.83
CA LEU A 145 8.29 7.42 -5.88
C LEU A 145 6.76 7.47 -5.84
N VAL A 146 6.17 6.34 -5.44
CA VAL A 146 4.73 6.22 -5.17
C VAL A 146 4.46 6.60 -3.71
N VAL A 147 3.52 7.51 -3.45
CA VAL A 147 3.01 7.73 -2.09
C VAL A 147 1.96 6.66 -1.79
N HIS A 148 2.34 5.68 -0.98
CA HIS A 148 1.55 4.52 -0.60
C HIS A 148 0.77 4.83 0.67
N PHE A 149 -0.47 5.30 0.52
CA PHE A 149 -1.28 5.88 1.58
C PHE A 149 -2.33 4.89 2.11
N HIS A 150 -2.26 4.59 3.41
CA HIS A 150 -3.23 3.71 4.06
C HIS A 150 -4.63 4.34 4.10
N THR A 151 -5.65 3.58 3.72
CA THR A 151 -7.05 3.94 3.91
C THR A 151 -7.74 2.94 4.82
N SER A 152 -8.64 3.42 5.67
CA SER A 152 -9.45 2.60 6.57
C SER A 152 -10.79 3.26 6.85
N PRO A 153 -11.80 2.52 7.32
CA PRO A 153 -13.09 3.11 7.65
C PRO A 153 -12.98 4.16 8.77
N GLY A 154 -13.50 5.34 8.52
CA GLY A 154 -13.68 6.39 9.52
C GLY A 154 -12.44 7.22 9.86
N ALA A 155 -12.67 8.25 10.65
CA ALA A 155 -11.66 9.21 11.13
C ALA A 155 -10.81 9.83 10.00
N ALA A 156 -9.54 10.10 10.27
CA ALA A 156 -8.64 10.76 9.33
C ALA A 156 -8.17 9.87 8.16
N SER A 157 -8.30 8.55 8.28
CA SER A 157 -7.95 7.59 7.23
C SER A 157 -9.12 7.24 6.30
N ASP A 158 -10.32 7.81 6.53
CA ASP A 158 -11.47 7.63 5.63
C ASP A 158 -11.17 8.21 4.24
N ILE A 159 -11.70 7.55 3.21
CA ILE A 159 -11.47 7.95 1.82
C ILE A 159 -11.94 9.36 1.49
N ASP A 160 -12.93 9.91 2.20
CA ASP A 160 -13.36 11.29 2.01
C ASP A 160 -12.29 12.31 2.47
N LYS A 161 -11.43 11.91 3.40
CA LYS A 161 -10.29 12.70 3.86
C LYS A 161 -9.06 12.43 3.00
N VAL A 162 -8.64 11.18 2.93
CA VAL A 162 -7.44 10.77 2.17
C VAL A 162 -7.59 11.12 0.68
N GLY A 163 -8.78 11.03 0.13
CA GLY A 163 -9.06 11.41 -1.27
C GLY A 163 -8.74 12.86 -1.62
N GLN A 164 -8.74 13.78 -0.64
CA GLN A 164 -8.29 15.15 -0.84
C GLN A 164 -6.82 15.24 -1.26
N LEU A 165 -6.00 14.24 -0.92
CA LEU A 165 -4.61 14.16 -1.38
C LEU A 165 -4.53 13.87 -2.88
N VAL A 166 -5.43 13.03 -3.41
CA VAL A 166 -5.54 12.79 -4.86
C VAL A 166 -5.95 14.06 -5.58
N ASP A 167 -6.94 14.78 -5.03
CA ASP A 167 -7.39 16.05 -5.58
C ASP A 167 -6.25 17.08 -5.62
N LYS A 168 -5.43 17.15 -4.55
CA LYS A 168 -4.35 18.14 -4.41
C LYS A 168 -3.08 17.77 -5.17
N TYR A 169 -2.63 16.52 -5.11
CA TYR A 169 -1.30 16.12 -5.59
C TYR A 169 -1.33 15.15 -6.79
N GLY A 170 -2.48 14.59 -7.13
CA GLY A 170 -2.59 13.52 -8.13
C GLY A 170 -2.29 13.93 -9.57
N ASP A 171 -2.12 15.22 -9.87
CA ASP A 171 -1.75 15.68 -11.23
C ASP A 171 -0.30 15.32 -11.56
N ASP A 172 0.59 15.32 -10.58
CA ASP A 172 2.04 15.20 -10.77
C ASP A 172 2.72 14.20 -9.81
N ALA A 173 1.96 13.56 -8.92
CA ALA A 173 2.48 12.54 -8.00
C ALA A 173 1.65 11.26 -8.07
N LYS A 174 2.33 10.11 -8.04
CA LYS A 174 1.71 8.79 -8.02
C LYS A 174 1.19 8.48 -6.61
N ILE A 175 -0.10 8.21 -6.48
CA ILE A 175 -0.74 7.92 -5.19
C ILE A 175 -1.37 6.53 -5.23
N HIS A 176 -0.91 5.63 -4.38
CA HIS A 176 -1.50 4.31 -4.17
C HIS A 176 -2.39 4.35 -2.92
N LEU A 177 -3.69 4.32 -3.12
CA LEU A 177 -4.70 4.24 -2.07
C LEU A 177 -4.84 2.78 -1.64
N VAL A 178 -4.31 2.45 -0.47
CA VAL A 178 -4.26 1.09 0.06
C VAL A 178 -5.66 0.62 0.48
N HIS A 179 -5.94 -0.68 0.34
CA HIS A 179 -7.18 -1.33 0.76
C HIS A 179 -8.44 -0.83 0.06
N PHE A 180 -8.30 -0.35 -1.17
CA PHE A 180 -9.43 0.09 -1.98
C PHE A 180 -10.40 1.03 -1.23
N GLY A 181 -9.84 2.05 -0.57
CA GLY A 181 -10.61 3.04 0.18
C GLY A 181 -11.06 2.60 1.58
N GLY A 182 -10.66 1.42 2.04
CA GLY A 182 -10.86 0.94 3.40
C GLY A 182 -12.32 0.62 3.76
N GLY A 183 -12.72 -0.65 3.64
CA GLY A 183 -14.01 -1.16 4.06
C GLY A 183 -15.19 -0.78 3.15
N ILE A 184 -16.38 -1.29 3.49
CA ILE A 184 -17.58 -1.25 2.62
C ILE A 184 -17.90 0.16 2.12
N SER A 185 -17.93 1.14 2.99
CA SER A 185 -18.27 2.53 2.63
C SER A 185 -17.26 3.11 1.64
N GLY A 186 -15.95 2.89 1.89
CA GLY A 186 -14.89 3.37 1.00
C GLY A 186 -14.94 2.69 -0.36
N HIS A 187 -15.17 1.37 -0.41
CA HIS A 187 -15.34 0.64 -1.67
C HIS A 187 -16.49 1.19 -2.50
N ILE A 188 -17.65 1.42 -1.87
CA ILE A 188 -18.82 1.97 -2.56
C ILE A 188 -18.48 3.35 -3.14
N LYS A 189 -17.86 4.25 -2.37
CA LYS A 189 -17.50 5.59 -2.80
C LYS A 189 -16.52 5.58 -3.98
N LEU A 190 -15.52 4.70 -3.94
CA LEU A 190 -14.54 4.58 -5.03
C LEU A 190 -15.15 3.99 -6.30
N ILE A 191 -15.87 2.86 -6.20
CA ILE A 191 -16.40 2.17 -7.40
C ILE A 191 -17.53 2.94 -8.06
N SER A 192 -18.41 3.58 -7.27
CA SER A 192 -19.57 4.27 -7.83
C SER A 192 -19.19 5.47 -8.70
N SER A 193 -18.12 6.21 -8.33
CA SER A 193 -17.68 7.37 -9.08
C SER A 193 -16.20 7.71 -8.88
N ARG A 194 -15.78 7.98 -7.67
CA ARG A 194 -14.60 8.78 -7.32
C ARG A 194 -13.28 8.29 -7.94
N PHE A 195 -13.05 6.97 -7.95
CA PHE A 195 -11.86 6.39 -8.53
C PHE A 195 -11.78 6.64 -10.04
N PHE A 196 -12.89 6.43 -10.72
CA PHE A 196 -12.98 6.64 -12.16
C PHE A 196 -12.97 8.12 -12.54
N ASP A 197 -13.62 8.98 -11.74
CA ASP A 197 -13.60 10.43 -11.96
C ASP A 197 -12.16 10.97 -11.88
N TRP A 198 -11.34 10.49 -10.96
CA TRP A 198 -9.93 10.83 -10.87
C TRP A 198 -9.12 10.35 -12.06
N ILE A 199 -9.38 9.11 -12.53
CA ILE A 199 -8.70 8.57 -13.72
C ILE A 199 -9.07 9.39 -14.97
N GLU A 200 -10.34 9.71 -15.16
CA GLU A 200 -10.83 10.55 -16.27
C GLU A 200 -10.25 11.98 -16.21
N ALA A 201 -10.03 12.50 -15.02
CA ALA A 201 -9.34 13.77 -14.81
C ALA A 201 -7.81 13.71 -15.00
N GLY A 202 -7.25 12.53 -15.31
CA GLY A 202 -5.81 12.34 -15.52
C GLY A 202 -4.98 12.22 -14.26
N LYS A 203 -5.60 12.06 -13.08
CA LYS A 203 -4.88 11.90 -11.82
C LYS A 203 -4.09 10.59 -11.78
N GLN A 204 -2.90 10.63 -11.19
CA GLN A 204 -2.01 9.49 -11.00
C GLN A 204 -2.42 8.68 -9.75
N VAL A 205 -3.64 8.16 -9.75
CA VAL A 205 -4.21 7.37 -8.66
C VAL A 205 -4.21 5.88 -8.99
N TYR A 206 -3.81 5.09 -8.00
CA TYR A 206 -3.76 3.62 -8.03
C TYR A 206 -4.39 3.07 -6.75
N THR A 207 -4.74 1.78 -6.75
CA THR A 207 -5.24 1.10 -5.56
C THR A 207 -4.92 -0.38 -5.60
N ASP A 208 -5.06 -1.05 -4.46
CA ASP A 208 -4.97 -2.50 -4.35
C ASP A 208 -6.26 -3.12 -3.82
N THR A 209 -6.36 -4.44 -3.91
CA THR A 209 -7.54 -5.18 -3.49
C THR A 209 -7.38 -5.88 -2.15
N SER A 210 -6.30 -5.65 -1.40
CA SER A 210 -6.16 -6.18 -0.04
C SER A 210 -7.30 -5.68 0.86
N TRP A 211 -7.81 -6.54 1.70
CA TRP A 211 -8.95 -6.26 2.57
C TRP A 211 -10.24 -5.82 1.84
N ALA A 212 -10.30 -5.94 0.53
CA ALA A 212 -11.51 -5.63 -0.19
C ALA A 212 -12.61 -6.66 0.12
N VAL A 213 -13.73 -6.20 0.67
CA VAL A 213 -14.81 -7.10 1.08
C VAL A 213 -15.49 -7.76 -0.13
N GLY A 214 -16.05 -8.96 0.09
CA GLY A 214 -16.51 -9.94 -0.88
C GLY A 214 -17.09 -9.47 -2.23
N PHE A 215 -17.94 -8.45 -2.27
CA PHE A 215 -18.53 -7.94 -3.52
C PHE A 215 -17.62 -6.97 -4.27
N ALA A 216 -16.71 -6.27 -3.58
CA ALA A 216 -15.98 -5.12 -4.11
C ALA A 216 -15.04 -5.48 -5.26
N PRO A 217 -14.18 -6.52 -5.21
CA PRO A 217 -13.32 -6.86 -6.34
C PRO A 217 -14.09 -7.18 -7.60
N ARG A 218 -15.20 -7.90 -7.48
CA ARG A 218 -16.05 -8.26 -8.64
C ARG A 218 -16.74 -7.05 -9.23
N TRP A 219 -17.26 -6.15 -8.39
CA TRP A 219 -17.89 -4.92 -8.87
C TRP A 219 -16.86 -4.02 -9.54
N LEU A 220 -15.66 -3.86 -8.93
CA LEU A 220 -14.59 -3.08 -9.52
C LEU A 220 -14.18 -3.62 -10.89
N ALA A 221 -13.95 -4.94 -11.04
CA ALA A 221 -13.63 -5.57 -12.30
C ALA A 221 -14.71 -5.30 -13.36
N SER A 222 -15.98 -5.46 -12.99
CA SER A 222 -17.10 -5.18 -13.89
C SER A 222 -17.19 -3.71 -14.33
N GLU A 223 -16.90 -2.76 -13.42
CA GLU A 223 -16.90 -1.33 -13.75
C GLU A 223 -15.71 -0.94 -14.63
N ILE A 224 -14.54 -1.52 -14.42
CA ILE A 224 -13.38 -1.33 -15.29
C ILE A 224 -13.71 -1.78 -16.72
N GLU A 225 -14.24 -2.98 -16.88
CA GLU A 225 -14.62 -3.52 -18.19
C GLU A 225 -15.72 -2.66 -18.85
N ARG A 226 -16.75 -2.30 -18.08
CA ARG A 226 -17.88 -1.51 -18.58
C ARG A 226 -17.48 -0.11 -19.02
N ARG A 227 -16.55 0.54 -18.27
CA ARG A 227 -16.09 1.91 -18.57
C ARG A 227 -14.93 1.93 -19.55
N GLY A 228 -14.18 0.85 -19.68
CA GLY A 228 -12.99 0.76 -20.53
C GLY A 228 -11.78 1.54 -19.99
N ILE A 229 -11.76 1.90 -18.69
CA ILE A 229 -10.69 2.64 -18.04
C ILE A 229 -10.33 2.00 -16.69
N GLY A 230 -9.11 2.26 -16.19
CA GLY A 230 -8.65 1.77 -14.89
C GLY A 230 -8.00 0.39 -14.92
N HIS A 231 -7.83 -0.22 -16.08
CA HIS A 231 -7.16 -1.52 -16.25
C HIS A 231 -5.74 -1.53 -15.70
N ASP A 232 -5.04 -0.39 -15.78
CA ASP A 232 -3.66 -0.14 -15.39
C ASP A 232 -3.51 0.46 -13.98
N ARG A 233 -4.61 0.54 -13.20
CA ARG A 233 -4.67 1.32 -11.95
C ARG A 233 -4.92 0.47 -10.71
N VAL A 234 -5.16 -0.82 -10.86
CA VAL A 234 -5.46 -1.73 -9.74
C VAL A 234 -4.41 -2.82 -9.67
N LEU A 235 -3.91 -3.09 -8.45
CA LEU A 235 -2.86 -4.05 -8.19
C LEU A 235 -3.36 -5.16 -7.25
N PHE A 236 -2.79 -6.33 -7.38
CA PHE A 236 -2.87 -7.35 -6.35
C PHE A 236 -2.00 -6.95 -5.14
N ALA A 237 -2.52 -7.18 -3.96
CA ALA A 237 -1.78 -7.03 -2.71
C ALA A 237 -2.30 -7.99 -1.65
N SER A 238 -1.42 -8.57 -0.85
CA SER A 238 -1.77 -9.48 0.23
C SER A 238 -1.97 -8.80 1.57
N ASP A 239 -1.23 -7.72 1.82
CA ASP A 239 -1.06 -7.10 3.14
C ASP A 239 -0.52 -8.07 4.21
N GLU A 240 0.22 -9.13 3.78
CA GLU A 240 0.87 -10.04 4.72
C GLU A 240 1.86 -9.28 5.65
N PRO A 241 1.94 -9.60 6.93
CA PRO A 241 1.22 -10.66 7.65
C PRO A 241 -0.11 -10.21 8.28
N TRP A 242 -0.64 -9.03 7.96
CA TRP A 242 -1.95 -8.56 8.42
C TRP A 242 -3.11 -9.19 7.64
N GLY A 243 -2.92 -9.44 6.37
CA GLY A 243 -3.83 -10.15 5.49
C GLY A 243 -3.44 -11.61 5.30
N ASP A 244 -4.09 -12.28 4.36
CA ASP A 244 -3.82 -13.67 3.98
C ASP A 244 -3.65 -13.75 2.46
N TYR A 245 -2.41 -13.98 2.01
CA TYR A 245 -2.06 -14.05 0.59
C TYR A 245 -2.98 -14.97 -0.20
N ALA A 246 -3.21 -16.19 0.28
CA ALA A 246 -4.01 -17.17 -0.45
C ALA A 246 -5.47 -16.73 -0.57
N GLY A 247 -6.03 -16.14 0.48
CA GLY A 247 -7.40 -15.62 0.49
C GLY A 247 -7.57 -14.41 -0.42
N GLU A 248 -6.62 -13.45 -0.39
CA GLU A 248 -6.67 -12.27 -1.26
C GLU A 248 -6.49 -12.66 -2.74
N ALA A 249 -5.54 -13.55 -3.04
CA ALA A 249 -5.32 -14.04 -4.40
C ALA A 249 -6.56 -14.79 -4.94
N ALA A 250 -7.14 -15.68 -4.15
CA ALA A 250 -8.36 -16.42 -4.56
C ALA A 250 -9.54 -15.47 -4.80
N ARG A 251 -9.69 -14.43 -3.98
CA ARG A 251 -10.76 -13.43 -4.11
C ARG A 251 -10.62 -12.61 -5.39
N LEU A 252 -9.42 -12.15 -5.69
CA LEU A 252 -9.15 -11.39 -6.92
C LEU A 252 -9.30 -12.28 -8.15
N ALA A 253 -8.75 -13.50 -8.15
CA ALA A 253 -8.91 -14.45 -9.25
C ALA A 253 -10.38 -14.79 -9.54
N ALA A 254 -11.19 -14.94 -8.49
CA ALA A 254 -12.65 -15.17 -8.65
C ALA A 254 -13.38 -13.93 -9.23
N ALA A 255 -12.80 -12.75 -9.12
CA ALA A 255 -13.38 -11.51 -9.66
C ALA A 255 -12.98 -11.25 -11.12
N THR A 256 -11.73 -11.59 -11.50
CA THR A 256 -11.15 -11.25 -12.81
C THR A 256 -11.06 -12.44 -13.77
N GLY A 257 -11.09 -13.66 -13.25
CA GLY A 257 -10.81 -14.88 -14.03
C GLY A 257 -9.39 -14.92 -14.59
N ASP A 258 -9.17 -15.81 -15.58
CA ASP A 258 -7.87 -16.02 -16.24
C ASP A 258 -7.63 -15.05 -17.43
N GLY A 259 -8.39 -13.96 -17.52
CA GLY A 259 -8.33 -13.00 -18.61
C GLY A 259 -7.24 -11.96 -18.50
N GLU A 260 -7.23 -11.03 -19.46
CA GLU A 260 -6.26 -9.93 -19.52
C GLU A 260 -6.28 -9.06 -18.25
N LEU A 261 -7.47 -8.75 -17.73
CA LEU A 261 -7.62 -7.94 -16.51
C LEU A 261 -6.95 -8.62 -15.30
N GLY A 262 -7.11 -9.94 -15.17
CA GLY A 262 -6.43 -10.72 -14.12
C GLY A 262 -4.91 -10.62 -14.25
N ARG A 263 -4.35 -10.81 -15.45
CA ARG A 263 -2.92 -10.69 -15.71
C ARG A 263 -2.39 -9.29 -15.37
N LEU A 264 -3.12 -8.25 -15.76
CA LEU A 264 -2.75 -6.86 -15.45
C LEU A 264 -2.70 -6.64 -13.94
N MET A 265 -3.75 -7.01 -13.22
CA MET A 265 -3.85 -6.76 -11.77
C MET A 265 -2.86 -7.59 -10.96
N PHE A 266 -2.61 -8.86 -11.35
CA PHE A 266 -1.68 -9.73 -10.63
C PHE A 266 -0.21 -9.47 -10.94
N ALA A 267 0.13 -8.90 -12.11
CA ALA A 267 1.52 -8.81 -12.52
C ALA A 267 1.91 -7.46 -13.15
N ASP A 268 1.32 -7.11 -14.29
CA ASP A 268 1.86 -6.06 -15.14
C ASP A 268 1.73 -4.66 -14.53
N ASN A 269 0.63 -4.38 -13.82
CA ASN A 269 0.40 -3.09 -13.18
C ASN A 269 1.44 -2.80 -12.10
N PHE A 270 1.88 -3.82 -11.37
CA PHE A 270 2.99 -3.69 -10.42
C PHE A 270 4.26 -3.22 -11.14
N THR A 271 4.63 -3.90 -12.22
CA THR A 271 5.84 -3.57 -12.99
C THR A 271 5.76 -2.17 -13.60
N THR A 272 4.57 -1.76 -14.03
CA THR A 272 4.34 -0.40 -14.57
C THR A 272 4.49 0.66 -13.49
N LEU A 273 3.97 0.42 -12.29
CA LEU A 273 3.94 1.40 -11.21
C LEU A 273 5.26 1.48 -10.45
N TYR A 274 5.84 0.33 -10.07
CA TYR A 274 7.02 0.25 -9.21
C TYR A 274 8.32 -0.06 -9.95
N GLY A 275 8.22 -0.36 -11.25
CA GLY A 275 9.36 -0.70 -12.10
C GLY A 275 9.79 -2.17 -11.98
N LYS A 276 10.86 -2.48 -12.71
CA LYS A 276 11.47 -3.82 -12.71
C LYS A 276 12.47 -3.96 -11.59
#